data_a8b0d0d943e8be5b3547191d675a4afb
#
_entry.id   a8b0d0d943e8be5b3547191d675a4afb
#
_cell.length_a   1.000
_cell.length_b   1.000
_cell.length_c   1.000
_cell.angle_alpha   90.00
_cell.angle_beta   90.00
_cell.angle_gamma   90.00
#
_symmetry.space_group_name_H-M   'P 1'
#
loop_
_entity.id
_entity.type
_entity.pdbx_description
1 polymer ?
#
loop_
_entity_poly.entity_id
_entity_poly.type
_entity_poly.pdbx_seq_one_letter_code
_entity_poly.pdbx_strand_id
1 'polypeptide(L)' 'MARNSGLHLSESYLRKRYVMDKKPIEEIAKECGVSIQIIYRQLAKFGLKK' A
#
# COMPACT_ATOMS: atom_id res chain seq x y z
N MET A 1 17.46 -0.39 9.89
CA MET A 1 16.62 -0.64 10.14
C MET A 1 15.51 -0.57 9.51
N ALA A 2 15.26 -1.07 8.60
CA ALA A 2 14.11 -0.98 7.93
C ALA A 2 12.99 -1.59 8.62
N ARG A 3 11.93 -0.89 8.74
CA ARG A 3 10.87 -1.35 9.35
C ARG A 3 9.79 -1.36 8.42
N ASN A 4 9.02 -2.36 8.24
CA ASN A 4 7.89 -2.40 7.40
C ASN A 4 6.66 -1.89 8.07
N SER A 5 6.73 -1.70 9.35
CA SER A 5 5.59 -1.22 10.06
C SER A 5 5.23 0.14 9.60
N GLY A 6 4.06 0.41 9.21
CA GLY A 6 3.61 1.73 8.84
C GLY A 6 3.79 2.10 7.38
N LEU A 7 4.38 1.25 6.59
CA LEU A 7 4.53 1.55 5.18
C LEU A 7 3.18 1.76 4.53
N HIS A 8 2.19 0.99 4.92
CA HIS A 8 0.86 1.11 4.33
C HIS A 8 0.18 2.39 4.74
N LEU A 9 0.74 3.12 5.70
CA LEU A 9 0.20 4.40 6.10
C LEU A 9 0.83 5.55 5.33
N SER A 10 1.82 5.25 4.49
CA SER A 10 2.49 6.28 3.72
C SER A 10 1.86 6.40 2.35
N GLU A 11 1.30 7.56 2.07
CA GLU A 11 0.68 7.80 0.78
C GLU A 11 1.72 7.70 -0.34
N SER A 12 2.91 8.25 -0.11
CA SER A 12 3.96 8.22 -1.12
C SER A 12 4.34 6.79 -1.47
N TYR A 13 4.47 5.95 -0.47
CA TYR A 13 4.84 4.57 -0.69
C TYR A 13 3.76 3.83 -1.48
N LEU A 14 2.51 3.99 -1.06
CA LEU A 14 1.40 3.31 -1.72
C LEU A 14 1.22 3.81 -3.14
N ARG A 15 1.35 5.10 -3.33
CA ARG A 15 1.22 5.68 -4.65
C ARG A 15 2.29 5.11 -5.58
N LYS A 16 3.51 5.07 -5.10
CA LYS A 16 4.61 4.57 -5.91
C LYS A 16 4.40 3.10 -6.26
N ARG A 17 4.02 2.30 -5.25
CA ARG A 17 3.85 0.88 -5.50
C ARG A 17 2.62 0.59 -6.35
N TYR A 18 1.53 1.23 -6.06
CA TYR A 18 0.28 0.93 -6.73
C TYR A 18 0.15 1.61 -8.08
N VAL A 19 0.53 2.87 -8.16
CA VAL A 19 0.37 3.64 -9.38
C VAL A 19 1.58 3.52 -10.28
N MET A 20 2.76 3.77 -9.74
CA MET A 20 3.97 3.77 -10.55
C MET A 20 4.41 2.36 -10.92
N ASP A 21 4.54 1.50 -9.94
CA ASP A 21 4.98 0.13 -10.17
C ASP A 21 3.85 -0.76 -10.64
N LYS A 22 2.62 -0.30 -10.48
CA LYS A 22 1.44 -1.06 -10.87
C LYS A 22 1.39 -2.43 -10.22
N LYS A 23 1.82 -2.49 -8.97
CA LYS A 23 1.79 -3.74 -8.26
C LYS A 23 0.38 -4.06 -7.80
N PRO A 24 -0.01 -5.32 -7.78
CA PRO A 24 -1.34 -5.68 -7.31
C PRO A 24 -1.42 -5.46 -5.80
N ILE A 25 -2.64 -5.24 -5.32
CA ILE A 25 -2.84 -4.98 -3.90
C ILE A 25 -2.31 -6.13 -3.06
N GLU A 26 -2.43 -7.35 -3.55
CA GLU A 26 -1.94 -8.51 -2.83
C GLU A 26 -0.45 -8.42 -2.57
N GLU A 27 0.29 -7.99 -3.58
CA GLU A 27 1.73 -7.87 -3.44
C GLU A 27 2.09 -6.78 -2.44
N ILE A 28 1.39 -5.67 -2.52
CA ILE A 28 1.64 -4.56 -1.62
C ILE A 28 1.34 -4.96 -0.19
N ALA A 29 0.24 -5.66 0.02
CA ALA A 29 -0.13 -6.10 1.37
C ALA A 29 0.92 -7.04 1.92
N LYS A 30 1.44 -7.90 1.08
CA LYS A 30 2.48 -8.84 1.50
C LYS A 30 3.75 -8.11 1.89
N GLU A 31 4.12 -7.11 1.11
CA GLU A 31 5.32 -6.33 1.42
C GLU A 31 5.17 -5.56 2.72
N CYS A 32 3.96 -5.09 2.98
CA CYS A 32 3.71 -4.34 4.20
C CYS A 32 3.43 -5.23 5.40
N GLY A 33 3.17 -6.50 5.16
CA GLY A 33 2.86 -7.41 6.25
C GLY A 33 1.48 -7.19 6.84
N VAL A 34 0.54 -6.74 6.02
CA VAL A 34 -0.83 -6.50 6.47
C VAL A 34 -1.79 -7.20 5.52
N SER A 35 -3.06 -7.19 5.87
CA SER A 35 -4.04 -7.85 5.03
C SER A 35 -4.42 -6.96 3.85
N ILE A 36 -4.95 -7.59 2.82
CA ILE A 36 -5.37 -6.87 1.63
C ILE A 36 -6.40 -5.81 1.96
N GLN A 37 -7.29 -6.10 2.87
CA GLN A 37 -8.34 -5.15 3.23
C GLN A 37 -7.76 -3.85 3.77
N ILE A 38 -6.68 -3.95 4.51
CA ILE A 38 -6.04 -2.77 5.08
C ILE A 38 -5.48 -1.90 3.95
N ILE A 39 -4.87 -2.52 2.97
CA ILE A 39 -4.32 -1.78 1.82
C ILE A 39 -5.46 -1.12 1.04
N TYR A 40 -6.55 -1.84 0.86
CA TYR A 40 -7.71 -1.30 0.16
C TYR A 40 -8.19 -0.03 0.85
N ARG A 41 -8.33 -0.09 2.16
CA ARG A 41 -8.81 1.06 2.92
C ARG A 41 -7.86 2.25 2.78
N GLN A 42 -6.57 1.99 2.85
CA GLN A 42 -5.61 3.07 2.74
C GLN A 42 -5.63 3.68 1.33
N LEU A 43 -5.73 2.85 0.32
CA LEU A 43 -5.78 3.36 -1.04
C LEU A 43 -7.02 4.21 -1.26
N ALA A 44 -8.14 3.77 -0.72
CA ALA A 44 -9.38 4.52 -0.84
C ALA A 44 -9.28 5.83 -0.08
N LYS A 45 -8.67 5.78 1.11
CA LYS A 45 -8.51 6.96 1.93
C LYS A 45 -7.65 8.00 1.24
N PHE A 46 -6.61 7.57 0.57
CA PHE A 46 -5.71 8.49 -0.12
C PHE A 46 -6.20 8.84 -1.53
N GLY A 47 -7.29 8.22 -1.96
CA GLY A 47 -7.82 8.51 -3.28
C GLY A 47 -7.00 7.90 -4.41
N LEU A 48 -6.22 6.89 -4.12
CA LEU A 48 -5.38 6.25 -5.12
C LEU A 48 -6.11 5.14 -5.86
N LYS A 49 -7.10 4.56 -5.21
CA LYS A 49 -7.83 3.48 -5.83
C LYS A 49 -8.96 4.04 -6.66
N LYS A 50 -9.13 3.51 -7.83
CA LYS A 50 -10.18 3.98 -8.71
C LYS A 50 -11.49 3.26 -8.55
#